data_bfa75f4fcfc39e60e846337bdc83e4cb
#
_entry.id   bfa75f4fcfc39e60e846337bdc83e4cb
#
_cell.length_a   1.000
_cell.length_b   1.000
_cell.length_c   1.000
_cell.angle_alpha   90.00
_cell.angle_beta   90.00
_cell.angle_gamma   90.00
#
_symmetry.space_group_name_H-M   'P 1'
#
loop_
_entity.id
_entity.type
_entity.pdbx_description
1 polymer ?
#
loop_
_entity_poly.entity_id
_entity_poly.type
_entity_poly.pdbx_seq_one_letter_code
_entity_poly.pdbx_strand_id
1 'polypeptide(L)'
;RDSRSLIAARVETYAGIVFANWDSGAPSLEEYLGDARWCLDVAFNRLDAGTEAIGPVKWIEPLNWKTAVDNCSDNYHVPTTHLSAILVQARHFGLPRLTHEAQFESPNKHLFVNGHSLTMRMLERPDQARQTNGVTQENRSLFEEYYRSTLAEAERRLGSVRAGKLQLGNHSIFPNGVLGLRLAHPRG
;
A
#
# COMPACT_ATOMS: atom_id res chain seq x y z
N ARG A 1 39.75 28.18 6.06
CA ARG A 1 38.43 27.94 5.46
C ARG A 1 38.19 26.44 5.54
N ASP A 2 37.46 26.03 6.56
CA ASP A 2 36.99 24.65 6.65
C ASP A 2 36.09 24.38 5.44
N SER A 3 36.60 23.61 4.49
CA SER A 3 35.74 23.07 3.41
C SER A 3 34.84 22.05 4.05
N ARG A 4 33.63 22.45 4.40
CA ARG A 4 32.59 21.50 4.83
C ARG A 4 32.18 20.69 3.58
N SER A 5 32.88 19.59 3.35
CA SER A 5 32.46 18.60 2.36
C SER A 5 31.08 18.07 2.76
N LEU A 6 30.16 18.07 1.82
CA LEU A 6 28.89 17.38 2.04
C LEU A 6 29.20 15.88 2.21
N ILE A 7 28.67 15.30 3.27
CA ILE A 7 28.75 13.85 3.47
C ILE A 7 27.84 13.21 2.41
N ALA A 8 28.41 12.33 1.59
CA ALA A 8 27.62 11.58 0.62
C ALA A 8 26.72 10.57 1.34
N ALA A 9 25.43 10.60 1.01
CA ALA A 9 24.53 9.59 1.47
C ALA A 9 24.74 8.27 0.70
N ARG A 10 24.59 7.13 1.39
CA ARG A 10 24.42 5.85 0.70
C ARG A 10 23.02 5.82 0.10
N VAL A 11 22.92 5.53 -1.17
CA VAL A 11 21.65 5.47 -1.90
C VAL A 11 21.45 4.05 -2.41
N GLU A 12 20.31 3.49 -2.10
CA GLU A 12 19.91 2.15 -2.53
C GLU A 12 18.48 2.21 -3.08
N THR A 13 18.10 1.25 -3.90
CA THR A 13 16.76 1.22 -4.49
C THR A 13 16.10 -0.13 -4.24
N TYR A 14 14.79 -0.11 -3.99
CA TYR A 14 13.98 -1.31 -3.93
C TYR A 14 12.64 -1.07 -4.61
N ALA A 15 12.29 -1.94 -5.54
CA ALA A 15 11.04 -1.86 -6.30
C ALA A 15 10.77 -0.47 -6.93
N GLY A 16 11.85 0.21 -7.41
CA GLY A 16 11.78 1.55 -8.00
C GLY A 16 11.74 2.70 -6.98
N ILE A 17 11.64 2.41 -5.68
CA ILE A 17 11.68 3.43 -4.62
C ILE A 17 13.14 3.67 -4.25
N VAL A 18 13.52 4.94 -4.15
CA VAL A 18 14.88 5.37 -3.79
C VAL A 18 14.94 5.65 -2.29
N PHE A 19 15.92 5.05 -1.62
CA PHE A 19 16.20 5.23 -0.21
C PHE A 19 17.60 5.85 -0.05
N ALA A 20 17.75 6.74 0.92
CA ALA A 20 19.03 7.36 1.24
C ALA A 20 19.31 7.32 2.74
N ASN A 21 20.56 7.06 3.11
CA ASN A 21 21.00 7.02 4.50
C ASN A 21 22.40 7.63 4.65
N TRP A 22 22.58 8.49 5.65
CA TRP A 22 23.88 9.09 5.96
C TRP A 22 24.70 8.28 6.97
N ASP A 23 24.10 7.29 7.62
CA ASP A 23 24.81 6.41 8.53
C ASP A 23 25.53 5.31 7.76
N SER A 24 26.84 5.36 7.71
CA SER A 24 27.67 4.34 7.07
C SER A 24 27.67 2.99 7.79
N GLY A 25 27.28 2.98 9.07
CA GLY A 25 27.15 1.77 9.89
C GLY A 25 25.77 1.12 9.82
N ALA A 26 24.83 1.73 9.13
CA ALA A 26 23.48 1.18 8.98
C ALA A 26 23.49 -0.14 8.18
N PRO A 27 22.57 -1.07 8.46
CA PRO A 27 22.40 -2.29 7.68
C PRO A 27 22.12 -1.97 6.19
N SER A 28 22.24 -2.97 5.33
CA SER A 28 21.80 -2.85 3.93
C SER A 28 20.30 -2.56 3.86
N LEU A 29 19.84 -1.97 2.76
CA LEU A 29 18.40 -1.73 2.56
C LEU A 29 17.59 -3.03 2.62
N GLU A 30 18.13 -4.12 2.11
CA GLU A 30 17.47 -5.42 2.16
C GLU A 30 17.28 -5.94 3.59
N GLU A 31 18.32 -5.83 4.41
CA GLU A 31 18.26 -6.20 5.83
C GLU A 31 17.30 -5.30 6.59
N TYR A 32 17.32 -4.00 6.31
CA TYR A 32 16.45 -3.02 6.95
C TYR A 32 14.97 -3.26 6.63
N LEU A 33 14.64 -3.49 5.37
CA LEU A 33 13.27 -3.78 4.94
C LEU A 33 12.79 -5.16 5.43
N GLY A 34 13.69 -6.14 5.50
CA GLY A 34 13.33 -7.48 5.93
C GLY A 34 12.11 -8.04 5.18
N ASP A 35 11.16 -8.58 5.90
CA ASP A 35 9.91 -9.14 5.34
C ASP A 35 8.96 -8.09 4.76
N ALA A 36 9.18 -6.79 5.03
CA ALA A 36 8.42 -5.72 4.36
C ALA A 36 8.59 -5.79 2.82
N ARG A 37 9.70 -6.31 2.33
CA ARG A 37 9.94 -6.52 0.89
C ARG A 37 8.85 -7.37 0.24
N TRP A 38 8.34 -8.37 0.96
CA TRP A 38 7.26 -9.22 0.45
C TRP A 38 6.02 -8.40 0.07
N CYS A 39 5.67 -7.41 0.88
CA CYS A 39 4.55 -6.52 0.61
C CYS A 39 4.85 -5.50 -0.48
N LEU A 40 6.07 -4.96 -0.50
CA LEU A 40 6.50 -4.03 -1.54
C LEU A 40 6.52 -4.71 -2.92
N ASP A 41 6.90 -5.98 -2.99
CA ASP A 41 6.81 -6.76 -4.22
C ASP A 41 5.37 -6.89 -4.71
N VAL A 42 4.44 -7.20 -3.82
CA VAL A 42 3.02 -7.27 -4.17
C VAL A 42 2.51 -5.93 -4.71
N ALA A 43 3.04 -4.83 -4.19
CA ALA A 43 2.65 -3.49 -4.59
C ALA A 43 3.22 -3.05 -5.95
N PHE A 44 4.51 -3.27 -6.13
CA PHE A 44 5.28 -2.58 -7.18
C PHE A 44 5.87 -3.51 -8.23
N ASN A 45 6.01 -4.80 -7.93
CA ASN A 45 6.68 -5.77 -8.80
C ASN A 45 5.74 -6.76 -9.50
N ARG A 46 4.43 -6.47 -9.53
CA ARG A 46 3.43 -7.38 -10.14
C ARG A 46 3.58 -7.52 -11.64
N LEU A 47 3.95 -6.44 -12.32
CA LEU A 47 3.98 -6.36 -13.77
C LEU A 47 5.38 -5.93 -14.26
N ASP A 48 5.79 -6.42 -15.42
CA ASP A 48 7.04 -6.01 -16.06
C ASP A 48 7.05 -4.52 -16.41
N ALA A 49 5.88 -3.98 -16.76
CA ALA A 49 5.70 -2.55 -16.99
C ALA A 49 5.86 -1.69 -15.72
N GLY A 50 5.91 -2.33 -14.53
CA GLY A 50 6.04 -1.66 -13.26
C GLY A 50 4.74 -0.98 -12.80
N THR A 51 4.90 -0.06 -11.86
CA THR A 51 3.81 0.74 -11.29
C THR A 51 4.18 2.21 -11.40
N GLU A 52 3.30 3.01 -11.99
CA GLU A 52 3.50 4.45 -12.05
C GLU A 52 3.13 5.11 -10.72
N ALA A 53 4.07 5.87 -10.15
CA ALA A 53 3.81 6.72 -9.00
C ALA A 53 3.20 8.04 -9.47
N ILE A 54 1.94 8.28 -9.14
CA ILE A 54 1.28 9.55 -9.40
C ILE A 54 1.73 10.54 -8.32
N GLY A 55 2.29 11.65 -8.75
CA GLY A 55 3.06 12.64 -8.03
C GLY A 55 2.61 12.98 -6.61
N PRO A 56 3.51 13.50 -5.76
CA PRO A 56 3.22 13.70 -4.36
C PRO A 56 2.14 14.75 -4.14
N VAL A 57 1.15 14.41 -3.34
CA VAL A 57 0.30 15.42 -2.70
C VAL A 57 1.05 15.91 -1.48
N LYS A 58 1.28 17.22 -1.38
CA LYS A 58 2.03 17.83 -0.28
C LYS A 58 1.09 18.69 0.56
N TRP A 59 1.15 18.50 1.87
CA TRP A 59 0.48 19.36 2.85
C TRP A 59 1.34 19.49 4.10
N ILE A 60 1.02 20.46 4.94
CA ILE A 60 1.69 20.67 6.23
C ILE A 60 0.63 20.52 7.31
N GLU A 61 0.91 19.66 8.29
CA GLU A 61 0.05 19.45 9.45
C GLU A 61 0.81 19.83 10.73
N PRO A 62 0.20 20.60 11.61
CA PRO A 62 0.81 21.01 12.87
C PRO A 62 0.71 19.91 13.94
N LEU A 63 1.28 18.75 13.65
CA LEU A 63 1.24 17.57 14.54
C LEU A 63 2.59 16.87 14.61
N ASN A 64 2.71 15.96 15.57
CA ASN A 64 3.85 15.08 15.64
C ASN A 64 3.85 14.11 14.45
N TRP A 65 4.96 14.02 13.73
CA TRP A 65 5.08 13.13 12.56
C TRP A 65 4.74 11.67 12.86
N LYS A 66 4.97 11.20 14.08
CA LYS A 66 4.63 9.84 14.51
C LYS A 66 3.13 9.54 14.44
N THR A 67 2.29 10.57 14.62
CA THR A 67 0.83 10.39 14.52
C THR A 67 0.40 9.93 13.14
N ALA A 68 1.05 10.42 12.08
CA ALA A 68 0.79 9.95 10.71
C ALA A 68 1.21 8.50 10.52
N VAL A 69 2.35 8.10 11.09
CA VAL A 69 2.83 6.71 11.05
C VAL A 69 1.90 5.79 11.83
N ASP A 70 1.50 6.19 13.03
CA ASP A 70 0.57 5.43 13.88
C ASP A 70 -0.78 5.24 13.17
N ASN A 71 -1.30 6.28 12.55
CA ASN A 71 -2.55 6.20 11.80
C ASN A 71 -2.49 5.21 10.62
N CYS A 72 -1.36 5.11 9.95
CA CYS A 72 -1.14 4.12 8.89
C CYS A 72 -1.01 2.69 9.44
N SER A 73 -0.66 2.56 10.71
CA SER A 73 -0.40 1.28 11.38
C SER A 73 -1.60 0.77 12.15
N ASP A 74 -2.52 1.64 12.53
CA ASP A 74 -3.70 1.31 13.31
C ASP A 74 -4.91 1.04 12.42
N ASN A 75 -5.34 -0.22 12.38
CA ASN A 75 -6.60 -0.60 11.71
C ASN A 75 -7.82 -0.44 12.62
N TYR A 76 -7.62 -0.27 13.90
CA TYR A 76 -8.70 -0.23 14.87
C TYR A 76 -9.54 1.04 14.81
N HIS A 77 -8.89 2.16 14.43
CA HIS A 77 -9.58 3.44 14.28
C HIS A 77 -10.52 3.47 13.08
N VAL A 78 -10.26 2.67 12.05
CA VAL A 78 -11.01 2.71 10.78
C VAL A 78 -12.52 2.51 10.98
N PRO A 79 -13.01 1.45 11.64
CA PRO A 79 -14.44 1.25 11.83
C PRO A 79 -15.08 2.21 12.83
N THR A 80 -14.30 2.91 13.63
CA THR A 80 -14.79 3.90 14.62
C THR A 80 -14.70 5.32 14.06
N THR A 81 -13.52 5.77 13.73
CA THR A 81 -13.27 7.15 13.28
C THR A 81 -13.78 7.41 11.86
N HIS A 82 -13.63 6.44 10.96
CA HIS A 82 -14.06 6.57 9.56
C HIS A 82 -15.43 5.97 9.25
N LEU A 83 -16.22 5.59 10.27
CA LEU A 83 -17.51 4.96 10.07
C LEU A 83 -18.45 5.76 9.15
N SER A 84 -18.54 7.06 9.33
CA SER A 84 -19.38 7.93 8.49
C SER A 84 -18.96 7.90 7.01
N ALA A 85 -17.66 7.96 6.74
CA ALA A 85 -17.12 7.88 5.39
C ALA A 85 -17.39 6.50 4.77
N ILE A 86 -17.23 5.43 5.53
CA ILE A 86 -17.51 4.05 5.09
C ILE A 86 -19.00 3.89 4.73
N LEU A 87 -19.90 4.43 5.55
CA LEU A 87 -21.34 4.35 5.30
C LEU A 87 -21.76 5.16 4.06
N VAL A 88 -21.18 6.34 3.86
CA VAL A 88 -21.41 7.16 2.66
C VAL A 88 -20.90 6.44 1.41
N GLN A 89 -19.70 5.87 1.47
CA GLN A 89 -19.13 5.09 0.36
C GLN A 89 -19.99 3.86 0.04
N ALA A 90 -20.38 3.09 1.07
CA ALA A 90 -21.23 1.92 0.87
C ALA A 90 -22.54 2.30 0.17
N ARG A 91 -23.17 3.40 0.59
CA ARG A 91 -24.40 3.90 -0.06
C ARG A 91 -24.15 4.37 -1.49
N HIS A 92 -23.07 5.13 -1.72
CA HIS A 92 -22.73 5.66 -3.04
C HIS A 92 -22.44 4.56 -4.06
N PHE A 93 -21.76 3.50 -3.64
CA PHE A 93 -21.38 2.37 -4.50
C PHE A 93 -22.39 1.22 -4.50
N GLY A 94 -23.54 1.38 -3.85
CA GLY A 94 -24.56 0.33 -3.77
C GLY A 94 -24.08 -0.93 -3.04
N LEU A 95 -23.12 -0.80 -2.13
CA LEU A 95 -22.60 -1.91 -1.34
C LEU A 95 -23.54 -2.23 -0.17
N PRO A 96 -23.61 -3.49 0.28
CA PRO A 96 -24.32 -3.84 1.50
C PRO A 96 -23.84 -2.99 2.67
N ARG A 97 -24.76 -2.56 3.52
CA ARG A 97 -24.42 -1.85 4.75
C ARG A 97 -23.60 -2.80 5.63
N LEU A 98 -22.34 -2.45 5.83
CA LEU A 98 -21.47 -3.20 6.74
C LEU A 98 -21.95 -3.02 8.16
N THR A 99 -22.17 -4.12 8.88
CA THR A 99 -22.37 -4.07 10.33
C THR A 99 -21.07 -3.67 11.02
N HIS A 100 -21.18 -3.21 12.26
CA HIS A 100 -19.99 -2.85 13.03
C HIS A 100 -19.04 -4.04 13.18
N GLU A 101 -19.58 -5.23 13.40
CA GLU A 101 -18.81 -6.46 13.52
C GLU A 101 -18.11 -6.83 12.19
N ALA A 102 -18.81 -6.76 11.08
CA ALA A 102 -18.24 -7.08 9.77
C ALA A 102 -17.07 -6.16 9.37
N GLN A 103 -16.95 -5.00 9.98
CA GLN A 103 -15.81 -4.11 9.75
C GLN A 103 -14.53 -4.59 10.43
N PHE A 104 -14.66 -5.27 11.57
CA PHE A 104 -13.52 -5.89 12.26
C PHE A 104 -13.08 -7.21 11.64
N GLU A 105 -13.98 -7.87 10.89
CA GLU A 105 -13.67 -9.06 10.09
C GLU A 105 -13.08 -8.73 8.72
N SER A 106 -12.56 -7.52 8.58
CA SER A 106 -11.96 -7.05 7.33
C SER A 106 -10.94 -8.05 6.77
N PRO A 107 -10.98 -8.35 5.47
CA PRO A 107 -9.96 -9.17 4.81
C PRO A 107 -8.60 -8.47 4.75
N ASN A 108 -8.51 -7.24 5.21
CA ASN A 108 -7.25 -6.53 5.32
C ASN A 108 -6.42 -7.12 6.45
N LYS A 109 -5.16 -7.40 6.15
CA LYS A 109 -4.18 -7.86 7.11
C LYS A 109 -3.08 -6.83 7.26
N HIS A 110 -2.65 -6.62 8.49
CA HIS A 110 -1.54 -5.77 8.82
C HIS A 110 -0.30 -6.60 9.09
N LEU A 111 0.79 -6.22 8.50
CA LEU A 111 2.11 -6.74 8.78
C LEU A 111 2.93 -5.66 9.48
N PHE A 112 3.51 -6.00 10.63
CA PHE A 112 4.46 -5.18 11.34
C PHE A 112 5.81 -5.88 11.35
N VAL A 113 6.82 -5.27 10.77
CA VAL A 113 8.15 -5.83 10.68
C VAL A 113 9.20 -4.71 10.70
N ASN A 114 10.19 -4.81 11.56
CA ASN A 114 11.31 -3.86 11.68
C ASN A 114 10.85 -2.38 11.82
N GLY A 115 9.73 -2.13 12.48
CA GLY A 115 9.12 -0.80 12.58
C GLY A 115 8.31 -0.36 11.36
N HIS A 116 8.28 -1.15 10.30
CA HIS A 116 7.40 -0.92 9.15
C HIS A 116 6.00 -1.45 9.41
N SER A 117 5.01 -0.80 8.84
CA SER A 117 3.61 -1.25 8.88
C SER A 117 3.04 -1.28 7.46
N LEU A 118 2.55 -2.42 7.07
CA LEU A 118 2.04 -2.65 5.73
C LEU A 118 0.66 -3.29 5.80
N THR A 119 -0.27 -2.75 5.03
CA THR A 119 -1.62 -3.28 4.95
C THR A 119 -1.80 -4.01 3.64
N MET A 120 -2.28 -5.24 3.72
CA MET A 120 -2.61 -6.03 2.55
C MET A 120 -4.04 -6.53 2.61
N ARG A 121 -4.65 -6.58 1.44
CA ARG A 121 -5.91 -7.28 1.25
C ARG A 121 -5.66 -8.64 0.65
N MET A 122 -6.25 -9.64 1.29
CA MET A 122 -6.20 -11.01 0.82
C MET A 122 -7.37 -11.22 -0.16
N LEU A 123 -7.14 -11.03 -1.44
CA LEU A 123 -8.11 -11.39 -2.47
C LEU A 123 -7.79 -12.79 -2.98
N GLU A 124 -8.76 -13.67 -2.92
CA GLU A 124 -8.61 -15.03 -3.44
C GLU A 124 -9.14 -15.15 -4.87
N ARG A 125 -10.05 -14.26 -5.27
CA ARG A 125 -10.70 -14.29 -6.58
C ARG A 125 -10.98 -12.88 -7.11
N PRO A 126 -11.02 -12.69 -8.43
CA PRO A 126 -11.27 -11.38 -9.04
C PRO A 126 -12.60 -10.73 -8.62
N ASP A 127 -13.63 -11.54 -8.37
CA ASP A 127 -14.94 -11.04 -7.93
C ASP A 127 -14.92 -10.42 -6.53
N GLN A 128 -13.91 -10.73 -5.71
CA GLN A 128 -13.69 -10.07 -4.43
C GLN A 128 -13.18 -8.63 -4.57
N ALA A 129 -12.68 -8.27 -5.74
CA ALA A 129 -12.32 -6.88 -6.06
C ALA A 129 -13.51 -5.92 -5.93
N ARG A 130 -14.74 -6.43 -5.94
CA ARG A 130 -15.99 -5.67 -5.74
C ARG A 130 -16.02 -4.84 -4.47
N GLN A 131 -15.23 -5.23 -3.47
CA GLN A 131 -15.16 -4.52 -2.18
C GLN A 131 -14.01 -3.50 -2.14
N THR A 132 -13.40 -3.22 -3.27
CA THR A 132 -12.27 -2.32 -3.37
C THR A 132 -12.74 -0.88 -3.53
N ASN A 133 -12.16 0.05 -2.79
CA ASN A 133 -12.46 1.47 -2.94
C ASN A 133 -12.21 1.92 -4.39
N GLY A 134 -13.20 2.60 -4.98
CA GLY A 134 -13.13 3.08 -6.36
C GLY A 134 -13.67 2.11 -7.42
N VAL A 135 -14.04 0.89 -7.06
CA VAL A 135 -14.76 -0.01 -7.97
C VAL A 135 -16.25 0.28 -7.87
N THR A 136 -16.80 0.88 -8.91
CA THR A 136 -18.22 1.16 -9.07
C THR A 136 -18.90 0.02 -9.87
N GLN A 137 -20.22 0.05 -9.94
CA GLN A 137 -20.97 -0.89 -10.79
C GLN A 137 -20.59 -0.73 -12.27
N GLU A 138 -20.28 0.48 -12.70
CA GLU A 138 -19.95 0.82 -14.08
C GLU A 138 -18.56 0.32 -14.50
N ASN A 139 -17.57 0.40 -13.61
CA ASN A 139 -16.18 0.05 -13.93
C ASN A 139 -15.78 -1.36 -13.46
N ARG A 140 -16.70 -2.10 -12.87
CA ARG A 140 -16.44 -3.45 -12.30
C ARG A 140 -15.90 -4.44 -13.33
N SER A 141 -16.55 -4.54 -14.48
CA SER A 141 -16.15 -5.47 -15.54
C SER A 141 -14.74 -5.16 -16.05
N LEU A 142 -14.43 -3.89 -16.23
CA LEU A 142 -13.10 -3.42 -16.64
C LEU A 142 -12.04 -3.80 -15.60
N PHE A 143 -12.37 -3.65 -14.31
CA PHE A 143 -11.46 -4.00 -13.23
C PHE A 143 -11.22 -5.51 -13.13
N GLU A 144 -12.30 -6.31 -13.26
CA GLU A 144 -12.20 -7.77 -13.27
C GLU A 144 -11.40 -8.29 -14.49
N GLU A 145 -11.59 -7.69 -15.64
CA GLU A 145 -10.85 -8.01 -16.86
C GLU A 145 -9.36 -7.67 -16.71
N TYR A 146 -9.04 -6.46 -16.24
CA TYR A 146 -7.67 -6.06 -15.96
C TYR A 146 -6.99 -7.00 -14.97
N TYR A 147 -7.65 -7.31 -13.85
CA TYR A 147 -7.09 -8.22 -12.86
C TYR A 147 -6.84 -9.62 -13.46
N ARG A 148 -7.78 -10.13 -14.24
CA ARG A 148 -7.65 -11.44 -14.90
C ARG A 148 -6.54 -11.44 -15.94
N SER A 149 -6.43 -10.40 -16.75
CA SER A 149 -5.40 -10.28 -17.79
C SER A 149 -3.98 -10.18 -17.21
N THR A 150 -3.83 -9.58 -16.04
CA THR A 150 -2.53 -9.38 -15.39
C THR A 150 -2.15 -10.50 -14.42
N LEU A 151 -3.08 -11.39 -14.07
CA LEU A 151 -2.83 -12.42 -13.05
C LEU A 151 -1.70 -13.38 -13.45
N ALA A 152 -1.71 -13.87 -14.69
CA ALA A 152 -0.70 -14.81 -15.16
C ALA A 152 0.72 -14.22 -15.13
N GLU A 153 0.86 -12.94 -15.43
CA GLU A 153 2.14 -12.24 -15.33
C GLU A 153 2.56 -12.08 -13.87
N ALA A 154 1.64 -11.67 -13.00
CA ALA A 154 1.90 -11.55 -11.58
C ALA A 154 2.30 -12.91 -10.95
N GLU A 155 1.68 -14.00 -11.37
CA GLU A 155 2.03 -15.36 -10.91
C GLU A 155 3.43 -15.78 -11.34
N ARG A 156 3.80 -15.49 -12.59
CA ARG A 156 5.17 -15.76 -13.08
C ARG A 156 6.23 -15.00 -12.29
N ARG A 157 5.95 -13.74 -11.93
CA ARG A 157 6.90 -12.86 -11.24
C ARG A 157 6.99 -13.11 -9.74
N LEU A 158 5.86 -13.32 -9.09
CA LEU A 158 5.74 -13.31 -7.63
C LEU A 158 5.36 -14.66 -7.02
N GLY A 159 4.96 -15.62 -7.85
CA GLY A 159 4.32 -16.86 -7.42
C GLY A 159 2.84 -16.68 -7.07
N SER A 160 2.09 -17.78 -7.08
CA SER A 160 0.63 -17.78 -6.95
C SER A 160 0.11 -17.12 -5.66
N VAL A 161 0.82 -17.31 -4.55
CA VAL A 161 0.41 -16.75 -3.26
C VAL A 161 0.44 -15.22 -3.28
N ARG A 162 1.53 -14.61 -3.73
CA ARG A 162 1.66 -13.15 -3.80
C ARG A 162 0.80 -12.54 -4.91
N ALA A 163 0.70 -13.22 -6.04
CA ALA A 163 -0.14 -12.78 -7.15
C ALA A 163 -1.62 -12.68 -6.75
N GLY A 164 -2.10 -13.59 -5.88
CA GLY A 164 -3.46 -13.55 -5.35
C GLY A 164 -3.71 -12.46 -4.31
N LYS A 165 -2.72 -11.62 -3.97
CA LYS A 165 -2.87 -10.53 -3.01
C LYS A 165 -2.98 -9.21 -3.73
N LEU A 166 -3.89 -8.37 -3.27
CA LEU A 166 -3.92 -6.96 -3.65
C LEU A 166 -3.53 -6.12 -2.45
N GLN A 167 -2.65 -5.19 -2.71
CA GLN A 167 -2.30 -4.20 -1.73
C GLN A 167 -3.33 -3.08 -1.77
N LEU A 168 -3.99 -2.88 -0.65
CA LEU A 168 -4.93 -1.80 -0.43
C LEU A 168 -4.65 -1.23 0.94
N GLY A 169 -4.47 0.07 1.01
CA GLY A 169 -4.29 0.78 2.25
C GLY A 169 -3.02 1.59 2.32
N ASN A 170 -2.78 2.13 3.48
CA ASN A 170 -1.62 2.93 3.76
C ASN A 170 -0.49 2.04 4.26
N HIS A 171 0.72 2.36 3.83
CA HIS A 171 1.92 1.68 4.28
C HIS A 171 2.85 2.70 4.89
N SER A 172 3.48 2.31 5.97
CA SER A 172 4.52 3.08 6.61
C SER A 172 5.84 2.33 6.50
N ILE A 173 6.79 2.91 5.79
CA ILE A 173 8.19 2.49 5.81
C ILE A 173 8.91 3.42 6.76
N PHE A 174 9.18 2.93 7.97
CA PHE A 174 9.82 3.73 9.01
C PHE A 174 11.18 4.27 8.52
N PRO A 175 11.58 5.51 8.88
CA PRO A 175 10.84 6.43 9.74
C PRO A 175 9.89 7.39 9.01
N ASN A 176 10.04 7.60 7.72
CA ASN A 176 9.42 8.74 7.02
C ASN A 176 8.79 8.40 5.67
N GLY A 177 8.77 7.13 5.28
CA GLY A 177 8.07 6.67 4.08
C GLY A 177 6.61 6.40 4.40
N VAL A 178 5.69 7.11 3.76
CA VAL A 178 4.27 6.81 3.78
C VAL A 178 3.80 6.62 2.35
N LEU A 179 3.29 5.44 2.06
CA LEU A 179 2.82 5.06 0.74
C LEU A 179 1.31 4.82 0.82
N GLY A 180 0.55 5.63 0.13
CA GLY A 180 -0.88 5.39 -0.08
C GLY A 180 -1.06 4.75 -1.44
N LEU A 181 -1.45 3.49 -1.48
CA LEU A 181 -1.79 2.84 -2.73
C LEU A 181 -3.27 3.03 -3.01
N ARG A 182 -3.54 3.93 -3.92
CA ARG A 182 -4.78 3.88 -4.69
C ARG A 182 -4.49 3.03 -5.92
N LEU A 183 -5.33 2.04 -6.16
CA LEU A 183 -5.29 1.30 -7.42
C LEU A 183 -5.32 2.29 -8.57
N ALA A 184 -4.27 2.31 -9.38
CA ALA A 184 -4.29 3.03 -10.63
C ALA A 184 -5.40 2.42 -11.49
N HIS A 185 -6.41 3.20 -11.78
CA HIS A 185 -7.41 2.80 -12.76
C HIS A 185 -6.72 2.77 -14.12
N PRO A 186 -6.85 1.67 -14.89
CA PRO A 186 -6.39 1.68 -16.26
C PRO A 186 -7.08 2.85 -16.97
N ARG A 187 -6.30 3.77 -17.50
CA ARG A 187 -6.78 4.77 -18.44
C ARG A 187 -6.87 4.08 -19.78
N GLY A 188 -8.08 3.92 -20.27
CA GLY A 188 -8.35 3.48 -21.63
C GLY A 188 -7.85 4.49 -22.65
#